data_afb84edbab0cee81afc9769c912c54f9
#
_entry.id   afb84edbab0cee81afc9769c912c54f9
#
_cell.length_a   1.000
_cell.length_b   1.000
_cell.length_c   1.000
_cell.angle_alpha   90.00
_cell.angle_beta   90.00
_cell.angle_gamma   90.00
#
_symmetry.space_group_name_H-M   'P 1'
#
loop_
_entity.id
_entity.type
_entity.pdbx_description
1 polymer ?
#
loop_
_entity_poly.entity_id
_entity_poly.type
_entity_poly.pdbx_seq_one_letter_code
_entity_poly.pdbx_strand_id
1 'polypeptide(L)'
;MATERGAGGRSGGGTGPSRKQQVLTAGALGAAAGAALAGHRGLRAGVLGAAAGALGLGAAEAVSRARQRPGQIPELWSRILASGAMTAPAAWAAGRATGAGPVTVGTVSGAAAGALGLRPQKVALGPVLGAAVGGAFALRRRPAAPAVVATTTVASFRVLSALLFRDPQISMLAERVHAEDLPFVVPLESRNRYVGTGYVRELADVLGGTYTADAPDVGIVASLDALAGPEFDPALVDPRVREFYEHTTRFMLDIVPEWRLWVRPGYLLYRNLLARPLGQASVPMNQRETQRGIRSRIDTISAPDEDVIAVRGWIRSFADTDEPIYIGIYTTYRHEDRGYVSVGFPLPQASFTATLAPRPRPGGGLILSSRSELKHPGHYLTYIDAESRELTTAAVQGFAEELDVYVEDGELRAEHAFWVFGLPFMVLHYRMRKKPEQRGAQPPAEG
;
A
#
# COMPACT_ATOMS: atom_id res chain seq x y z
N MET A 1 37.21 -7.60 43.29
CA MET A 1 36.07 -8.42 43.71
C MET A 1 34.84 -7.53 43.74
N ALA A 2 34.08 -7.49 42.72
CA ALA A 2 32.76 -6.88 42.67
C ALA A 2 31.97 -7.61 41.57
N THR A 3 30.89 -8.24 41.95
CA THR A 3 30.03 -9.17 41.29
C THR A 3 29.19 -8.49 40.18
N GLU A 4 29.31 -8.98 38.96
CA GLU A 4 28.37 -8.76 37.89
C GLU A 4 27.00 -9.34 38.24
N ARG A 5 25.95 -8.53 38.20
CA ARG A 5 24.57 -8.96 38.12
C ARG A 5 24.05 -8.64 36.73
N GLY A 6 23.93 -9.65 35.89
CA GLY A 6 23.30 -9.57 34.61
C GLY A 6 21.82 -9.20 34.74
N ALA A 7 21.43 -8.09 34.15
CA ALA A 7 20.04 -7.73 33.89
C ALA A 7 19.66 -8.34 32.53
N GLY A 8 18.94 -9.46 32.55
CA GLY A 8 18.32 -10.06 31.37
C GLY A 8 17.17 -9.19 30.88
N GLY A 9 17.45 -8.30 29.91
CA GLY A 9 16.43 -7.61 29.16
C GLY A 9 15.70 -8.58 28.25
N ARG A 10 14.44 -8.88 28.53
CA ARG A 10 13.54 -9.58 27.61
C ARG A 10 13.22 -8.61 26.47
N SER A 11 13.91 -8.77 25.35
CA SER A 11 13.53 -8.17 24.10
C SER A 11 12.23 -8.82 23.63
N GLY A 12 11.11 -8.10 23.74
CA GLY A 12 9.82 -8.46 23.14
C GLY A 12 9.88 -8.32 21.64
N GLY A 13 10.57 -9.21 20.95
CA GLY A 13 10.56 -9.28 19.50
C GLY A 13 9.17 -9.71 19.03
N GLY A 14 8.48 -8.88 18.27
CA GLY A 14 7.27 -9.22 17.54
C GLY A 14 7.59 -10.26 16.48
N THR A 15 7.57 -11.55 16.88
CA THR A 15 7.83 -12.67 15.99
C THR A 15 6.70 -12.76 14.96
N GLY A 16 7.01 -12.57 13.69
CA GLY A 16 6.14 -12.99 12.59
C GLY A 16 5.69 -14.44 12.79
N PRO A 17 4.62 -14.91 12.12
CA PRO A 17 4.09 -16.23 12.34
C PRO A 17 5.16 -17.28 12.11
N SER A 18 5.40 -18.14 13.10
CA SER A 18 6.40 -19.19 13.02
C SER A 18 6.14 -20.11 11.82
N ARG A 19 7.18 -20.78 11.29
CA ARG A 19 7.06 -21.74 10.19
C ARG A 19 5.96 -22.79 10.46
N LYS A 20 5.83 -23.24 11.70
CA LYS A 20 4.76 -24.16 12.11
C LYS A 20 3.37 -23.53 11.96
N GLN A 21 3.19 -22.29 12.40
CA GLN A 21 1.92 -21.57 12.26
C GLN A 21 1.54 -21.39 10.80
N GLN A 22 2.50 -21.07 9.93
CA GLN A 22 2.25 -20.89 8.50
C GLN A 22 1.82 -22.19 7.82
N VAL A 23 2.47 -23.31 8.13
CA VAL A 23 2.07 -24.63 7.61
C VAL A 23 0.68 -25.05 8.14
N LEU A 24 0.37 -24.78 9.41
CA LEU A 24 -0.96 -25.04 9.98
C LEU A 24 -2.04 -24.18 9.32
N THR A 25 -1.76 -22.90 9.07
CA THR A 25 -2.68 -22.00 8.36
C THR A 25 -2.92 -22.48 6.94
N ALA A 26 -1.87 -22.89 6.23
CA ALA A 26 -1.99 -23.48 4.89
C ALA A 26 -2.81 -24.78 4.93
N GLY A 27 -2.60 -25.62 5.93
CA GLY A 27 -3.39 -26.82 6.14
C GLY A 27 -4.88 -26.53 6.38
N ALA A 28 -5.19 -25.55 7.23
CA ALA A 28 -6.57 -25.12 7.47
C ALA A 28 -7.25 -24.56 6.20
N LEU A 29 -6.53 -23.74 5.46
CA LEU A 29 -7.00 -23.23 4.16
C LEU A 29 -7.21 -24.37 3.15
N GLY A 30 -6.29 -25.34 3.11
CA GLY A 30 -6.39 -26.54 2.29
C GLY A 30 -7.61 -27.39 2.64
N ALA A 31 -7.91 -27.53 3.94
CA ALA A 31 -9.12 -28.22 4.40
C ALA A 31 -10.40 -27.53 3.89
N ALA A 32 -10.49 -26.23 4.06
CA ALA A 32 -11.64 -25.45 3.59
C ALA A 32 -11.80 -25.55 2.05
N ALA A 33 -10.69 -25.46 1.31
CA ALA A 33 -10.68 -25.60 -0.14
C ALA A 33 -11.10 -27.00 -0.59
N GLY A 34 -10.55 -28.03 0.01
CA GLY A 34 -10.88 -29.43 -0.29
C GLY A 34 -12.34 -29.75 0.00
N ALA A 35 -12.87 -29.26 1.11
CA ALA A 35 -14.29 -29.38 1.44
C ALA A 35 -15.18 -28.67 0.37
N ALA A 36 -14.84 -27.44 -0.01
CA ALA A 36 -15.58 -26.67 -1.01
C ALA A 36 -15.56 -27.33 -2.40
N LEU A 37 -14.43 -27.91 -2.79
CA LEU A 37 -14.26 -28.60 -4.08
C LEU A 37 -15.00 -29.93 -4.14
N ALA A 38 -15.02 -30.70 -3.06
CA ALA A 38 -15.58 -32.05 -3.03
C ALA A 38 -16.98 -32.15 -2.41
N GLY A 39 -17.39 -31.15 -1.61
CA GLY A 39 -18.62 -31.18 -0.81
C GLY A 39 -19.92 -31.29 -1.64
N HIS A 40 -19.89 -30.91 -2.93
CA HIS A 40 -21.02 -31.08 -3.83
C HIS A 40 -21.34 -32.56 -4.13
N ARG A 41 -20.43 -33.50 -3.83
CA ARG A 41 -20.58 -34.93 -3.99
C ARG A 41 -21.09 -35.63 -2.73
N GLY A 42 -21.40 -34.85 -1.68
CA GLY A 42 -21.90 -35.35 -0.41
C GLY A 42 -20.91 -35.22 0.75
N LEU A 43 -21.40 -35.44 1.96
CA LEU A 43 -20.65 -35.21 3.20
C LEU A 43 -19.32 -36.01 3.27
N ARG A 44 -19.36 -37.29 2.92
CA ARG A 44 -18.15 -38.13 2.91
C ARG A 44 -17.06 -37.59 1.97
N ALA A 45 -17.46 -37.19 0.77
CA ALA A 45 -16.54 -36.60 -0.19
C ALA A 45 -15.99 -35.25 0.30
N GLY A 46 -16.82 -34.43 0.96
CA GLY A 46 -16.39 -33.18 1.60
C GLY A 46 -15.35 -33.38 2.69
N VAL A 47 -15.56 -34.41 3.58
CA VAL A 47 -14.60 -34.72 4.65
C VAL A 47 -13.27 -35.26 4.09
N LEU A 48 -13.33 -36.18 3.11
CA LEU A 48 -12.12 -36.67 2.44
C LEU A 48 -11.39 -35.56 1.68
N GLY A 49 -12.14 -34.67 1.02
CA GLY A 49 -11.62 -33.50 0.34
C GLY A 49 -10.93 -32.55 1.33
N ALA A 50 -11.53 -32.30 2.49
CA ALA A 50 -10.92 -31.50 3.55
C ALA A 50 -9.60 -32.09 4.04
N ALA A 51 -9.57 -33.40 4.34
CA ALA A 51 -8.36 -34.10 4.80
C ALA A 51 -7.25 -34.05 3.72
N ALA A 52 -7.59 -34.37 2.46
CA ALA A 52 -6.64 -34.32 1.35
C ALA A 52 -6.13 -32.90 1.09
N GLY A 53 -7.01 -31.90 1.15
CA GLY A 53 -6.66 -30.49 1.01
C GLY A 53 -5.74 -30.00 2.12
N ALA A 54 -6.03 -30.36 3.37
CA ALA A 54 -5.19 -30.01 4.52
C ALA A 54 -3.77 -30.56 4.38
N LEU A 55 -3.67 -31.85 4.09
CA LEU A 55 -2.37 -32.52 3.91
C LEU A 55 -1.64 -31.99 2.68
N GLY A 56 -2.34 -31.85 1.55
CA GLY A 56 -1.73 -31.42 0.30
C GLY A 56 -1.19 -29.99 0.35
N LEU A 57 -2.00 -29.02 0.83
CA LEU A 57 -1.56 -27.63 0.89
C LEU A 57 -0.56 -27.39 2.02
N GLY A 58 -0.73 -28.08 3.18
CA GLY A 58 0.23 -28.03 4.28
C GLY A 58 1.61 -28.58 3.87
N ALA A 59 1.63 -29.71 3.16
CA ALA A 59 2.87 -30.28 2.63
C ALA A 59 3.49 -29.38 1.54
N ALA A 60 2.67 -28.84 0.64
CA ALA A 60 3.12 -27.91 -0.38
C ALA A 60 3.77 -26.66 0.22
N GLU A 61 3.16 -26.09 1.25
CA GLU A 61 3.71 -24.94 1.99
C GLU A 61 5.03 -25.31 2.67
N ALA A 62 5.09 -26.47 3.34
CA ALA A 62 6.31 -26.92 4.01
C ALA A 62 7.47 -27.11 3.02
N VAL A 63 7.20 -27.72 1.84
CA VAL A 63 8.20 -27.93 0.79
C VAL A 63 8.61 -26.61 0.15
N SER A 64 7.66 -25.73 -0.16
CA SER A 64 7.93 -24.41 -0.75
C SER A 64 8.87 -23.61 0.15
N ARG A 65 8.57 -23.54 1.44
CA ARG A 65 9.39 -22.81 2.41
C ARG A 65 10.76 -23.46 2.69
N ALA A 66 10.83 -24.79 2.60
CA ALA A 66 12.13 -25.45 2.75
C ALA A 66 13.10 -25.12 1.63
N ARG A 67 12.58 -24.78 0.45
CA ARG A 67 13.38 -24.42 -0.73
C ARG A 67 13.52 -22.90 -0.91
N GLN A 68 12.64 -22.12 -0.30
CA GLN A 68 12.60 -20.68 -0.43
C GLN A 68 13.71 -20.04 0.39
N ARG A 69 14.53 -19.21 -0.23
CA ARG A 69 15.47 -18.34 0.47
C ARG A 69 14.70 -17.17 1.11
N PRO A 70 15.17 -16.61 2.23
CA PRO A 70 14.58 -15.41 2.79
C PRO A 70 14.43 -14.32 1.71
N GLY A 71 13.29 -13.62 1.66
CA GLY A 71 13.01 -12.60 0.63
C GLY A 71 12.67 -13.13 -0.78
N GLN A 72 12.78 -14.42 -1.06
CA GLN A 72 12.32 -14.99 -2.33
C GLN A 72 10.79 -15.12 -2.36
N ILE A 73 10.22 -14.84 -3.54
CA ILE A 73 8.81 -15.15 -3.80
C ILE A 73 8.62 -16.66 -3.92
N PRO A 74 7.55 -17.22 -3.35
CA PRO A 74 7.23 -18.63 -3.52
C PRO A 74 7.18 -19.03 -4.99
N GLU A 75 7.61 -20.23 -5.33
CA GLU A 75 7.60 -20.78 -6.68
C GLU A 75 6.19 -20.73 -7.30
N LEU A 76 6.11 -20.65 -8.63
CA LEU A 76 4.84 -20.51 -9.36
C LEU A 76 3.81 -21.56 -8.98
N TRP A 77 4.21 -22.83 -8.88
CA TRP A 77 3.32 -23.93 -8.51
C TRP A 77 2.70 -23.74 -7.11
N SER A 78 3.48 -23.29 -6.13
CA SER A 78 3.00 -23.01 -4.77
C SER A 78 1.96 -21.87 -4.78
N ARG A 79 2.22 -20.81 -5.55
CA ARG A 79 1.30 -19.68 -5.72
C ARG A 79 0.01 -20.06 -6.45
N ILE A 80 0.07 -20.97 -7.42
CA ILE A 80 -1.13 -21.53 -8.08
C ILE A 80 -1.97 -22.27 -7.07
N LEU A 81 -1.36 -23.17 -6.29
CA LEU A 81 -2.07 -23.93 -5.26
C LEU A 81 -2.69 -23.03 -4.19
N ALA A 82 -1.93 -22.09 -3.65
CA ALA A 82 -2.43 -21.14 -2.66
C ALA A 82 -3.58 -20.27 -3.20
N SER A 83 -3.44 -19.75 -4.43
CA SER A 83 -4.50 -18.92 -5.04
C SER A 83 -5.77 -19.74 -5.30
N GLY A 84 -5.64 -20.97 -5.75
CA GLY A 84 -6.76 -21.89 -5.92
C GLY A 84 -7.45 -22.22 -4.61
N ALA A 85 -6.67 -22.49 -3.58
CA ALA A 85 -7.19 -22.80 -2.24
C ALA A 85 -7.94 -21.61 -1.61
N MET A 86 -7.45 -20.38 -1.78
CA MET A 86 -8.15 -19.18 -1.32
C MET A 86 -9.46 -18.95 -2.06
N THR A 87 -9.47 -19.24 -3.35
CA THR A 87 -10.62 -18.98 -4.23
C THR A 87 -11.76 -19.98 -4.00
N ALA A 88 -11.46 -21.24 -3.72
CA ALA A 88 -12.45 -22.32 -3.65
C ALA A 88 -13.55 -22.09 -2.60
N PRO A 89 -13.28 -21.80 -1.33
CA PRO A 89 -14.33 -21.60 -0.32
C PRO A 89 -15.14 -20.33 -0.59
N ALA A 90 -14.50 -19.25 -1.06
CA ALA A 90 -15.19 -18.01 -1.38
C ALA A 90 -16.16 -18.20 -2.56
N ALA A 91 -15.73 -18.86 -3.63
CA ALA A 91 -16.59 -19.16 -4.78
C ALA A 91 -17.70 -20.17 -4.44
N TRP A 92 -17.44 -21.14 -3.56
CA TRP A 92 -18.47 -22.04 -3.07
C TRP A 92 -19.55 -21.28 -2.31
N ALA A 93 -19.18 -20.43 -1.37
CA ALA A 93 -20.11 -19.64 -0.57
C ALA A 93 -20.92 -18.66 -1.45
N ALA A 94 -20.24 -17.89 -2.29
CA ALA A 94 -20.88 -16.94 -3.20
C ALA A 94 -21.81 -17.64 -4.20
N GLY A 95 -21.37 -18.75 -4.76
CA GLY A 95 -22.18 -19.52 -5.72
C GLY A 95 -23.44 -20.11 -5.08
N ARG A 96 -23.38 -20.55 -3.82
CA ARG A 96 -24.57 -21.00 -3.07
C ARG A 96 -25.53 -19.87 -2.74
N ALA A 97 -25.01 -18.71 -2.39
CA ALA A 97 -25.81 -17.54 -2.02
C ALA A 97 -26.52 -16.91 -3.25
N THR A 98 -25.86 -16.91 -4.41
CA THR A 98 -26.34 -16.19 -5.60
C THR A 98 -26.96 -17.08 -6.66
N GLY A 99 -26.70 -18.39 -6.65
CA GLY A 99 -27.06 -19.28 -7.73
C GLY A 99 -26.35 -19.00 -9.06
N ALA A 100 -25.23 -18.24 -9.03
CA ALA A 100 -24.52 -17.79 -10.21
C ALA A 100 -24.06 -18.95 -11.11
N GLY A 101 -24.30 -18.82 -12.41
CA GLY A 101 -23.89 -19.81 -13.42
C GLY A 101 -22.38 -19.83 -13.65
N PRO A 102 -21.86 -20.89 -14.31
CA PRO A 102 -20.42 -21.09 -14.51
C PRO A 102 -19.73 -19.91 -15.22
N VAL A 103 -20.38 -19.29 -16.20
CA VAL A 103 -19.83 -18.14 -16.93
C VAL A 103 -19.63 -16.96 -16.00
N THR A 104 -20.63 -16.63 -15.19
CA THR A 104 -20.52 -15.54 -14.21
C THR A 104 -19.43 -15.80 -13.18
N VAL A 105 -19.41 -17.02 -12.61
CA VAL A 105 -18.37 -17.42 -11.64
C VAL A 105 -16.98 -17.33 -12.26
N GLY A 106 -16.80 -17.84 -13.47
CA GLY A 106 -15.54 -17.77 -14.19
C GLY A 106 -15.12 -16.34 -14.47
N THR A 107 -16.02 -15.51 -15.01
CA THR A 107 -15.73 -14.10 -15.34
C THR A 107 -15.33 -13.31 -14.10
N VAL A 108 -16.08 -13.42 -13.02
CA VAL A 108 -15.78 -12.70 -11.75
C VAL A 108 -14.46 -13.16 -11.14
N SER A 109 -14.23 -14.49 -11.11
CA SER A 109 -12.96 -15.03 -10.56
C SER A 109 -11.77 -14.64 -11.42
N GLY A 110 -11.92 -14.61 -12.73
CA GLY A 110 -10.92 -14.15 -13.68
C GLY A 110 -10.64 -12.64 -13.54
N ALA A 111 -11.68 -11.84 -13.41
CA ALA A 111 -11.55 -10.40 -13.20
C ALA A 111 -10.80 -10.09 -11.88
N ALA A 112 -11.14 -10.79 -10.80
CA ALA A 112 -10.44 -10.67 -9.52
C ALA A 112 -8.95 -11.05 -9.65
N ALA A 113 -8.65 -12.18 -10.31
CA ALA A 113 -7.27 -12.62 -10.53
C ALA A 113 -6.49 -11.63 -11.41
N GLY A 114 -7.13 -11.06 -12.44
CA GLY A 114 -6.55 -10.05 -13.32
C GLY A 114 -6.26 -8.75 -12.61
N ALA A 115 -7.21 -8.27 -11.79
CA ALA A 115 -7.05 -7.05 -10.99
C ALA A 115 -5.86 -7.16 -10.01
N LEU A 116 -5.72 -8.33 -9.35
CA LEU A 116 -4.58 -8.60 -8.48
C LEU A 116 -3.24 -8.69 -9.23
N GLY A 117 -3.26 -8.79 -10.55
CA GLY A 117 -2.06 -8.76 -11.39
C GLY A 117 -1.44 -7.38 -11.55
N LEU A 118 -2.13 -6.30 -11.15
CA LEU A 118 -1.67 -4.91 -11.15
C LEU A 118 -1.12 -4.39 -12.49
N ARG A 119 -1.50 -5.01 -13.61
CA ARG A 119 -1.12 -4.61 -14.99
C ARG A 119 -2.34 -4.55 -15.89
N PRO A 120 -2.50 -3.50 -16.73
CA PRO A 120 -3.67 -3.33 -17.58
C PRO A 120 -3.98 -4.57 -18.44
N GLN A 121 -2.95 -5.18 -19.02
CA GLN A 121 -3.10 -6.38 -19.86
C GLN A 121 -3.62 -7.58 -19.07
N LYS A 122 -3.21 -7.74 -17.82
CA LYS A 122 -3.68 -8.81 -16.93
C LYS A 122 -5.12 -8.57 -16.49
N VAL A 123 -5.47 -7.29 -16.24
CA VAL A 123 -6.85 -6.90 -15.90
C VAL A 123 -7.81 -7.22 -17.04
N ALA A 124 -7.43 -6.98 -18.28
CA ALA A 124 -8.25 -7.31 -19.44
C ALA A 124 -8.32 -8.83 -19.70
N LEU A 125 -7.18 -9.53 -19.58
CA LEU A 125 -7.10 -10.98 -19.78
C LEU A 125 -7.97 -11.76 -18.79
N GLY A 126 -8.01 -11.31 -17.53
CA GLY A 126 -8.67 -12.02 -16.44
C GLY A 126 -10.13 -12.37 -16.74
N PRO A 127 -11.02 -11.39 -16.98
CA PRO A 127 -12.43 -11.66 -17.25
C PRO A 127 -12.65 -12.40 -18.57
N VAL A 128 -11.86 -12.16 -19.61
CA VAL A 128 -11.95 -12.86 -20.90
C VAL A 128 -11.65 -14.35 -20.72
N LEU A 129 -10.53 -14.67 -20.06
CA LEU A 129 -10.19 -16.06 -19.76
C LEU A 129 -11.23 -16.71 -18.83
N GLY A 130 -11.70 -15.95 -17.84
CA GLY A 130 -12.73 -16.42 -16.92
C GLY A 130 -14.05 -16.77 -17.63
N ALA A 131 -14.48 -15.93 -18.57
CA ALA A 131 -15.65 -16.20 -19.39
C ALA A 131 -15.45 -17.44 -20.28
N ALA A 132 -14.27 -17.60 -20.87
CA ALA A 132 -13.95 -18.77 -21.68
C ALA A 132 -13.95 -20.07 -20.86
N VAL A 133 -13.31 -20.08 -19.69
CA VAL A 133 -13.32 -21.24 -18.78
C VAL A 133 -14.73 -21.52 -18.28
N GLY A 134 -15.47 -20.49 -17.85
CA GLY A 134 -16.85 -20.63 -17.42
C GLY A 134 -17.78 -21.17 -18.52
N GLY A 135 -17.59 -20.68 -19.77
CA GLY A 135 -18.28 -21.17 -20.96
C GLY A 135 -18.00 -22.66 -21.23
N ALA A 136 -16.74 -23.07 -21.14
CA ALA A 136 -16.37 -24.49 -21.30
C ALA A 136 -17.03 -25.38 -20.23
N PHE A 137 -17.19 -24.88 -19.01
CA PHE A 137 -17.94 -25.59 -17.97
C PHE A 137 -19.46 -25.59 -18.19
N ALA A 138 -20.00 -24.51 -18.77
CA ALA A 138 -21.43 -24.44 -19.12
C ALA A 138 -21.86 -25.44 -20.18
N LEU A 139 -20.95 -25.78 -21.08
CA LEU A 139 -21.19 -26.78 -22.14
C LEU A 139 -21.17 -28.23 -21.62
N ARG A 140 -20.80 -28.47 -20.38
CA ARG A 140 -20.79 -29.83 -19.78
C ARG A 140 -22.20 -30.31 -19.46
N ARG A 141 -22.50 -31.57 -19.69
CA ARG A 141 -23.78 -32.17 -19.36
C ARG A 141 -24.12 -32.16 -17.84
N ARG A 142 -23.11 -32.11 -17.00
CA ARG A 142 -23.25 -32.02 -15.53
C ARG A 142 -22.77 -30.64 -15.07
N PRO A 143 -23.58 -29.93 -14.26
CA PRO A 143 -23.18 -28.64 -13.73
C PRO A 143 -21.94 -28.78 -12.85
N ALA A 144 -20.93 -27.94 -13.10
CA ALA A 144 -19.75 -27.90 -12.27
C ALA A 144 -20.00 -27.04 -11.02
N ALA A 145 -19.45 -27.47 -9.89
CA ALA A 145 -19.52 -26.67 -8.67
C ALA A 145 -18.79 -25.32 -8.87
N PRO A 146 -19.35 -24.22 -8.32
CA PRO A 146 -18.73 -22.87 -8.42
C PRO A 146 -17.26 -22.84 -7.99
N ALA A 147 -16.92 -23.57 -6.91
CA ALA A 147 -15.54 -23.70 -6.44
C ALA A 147 -14.60 -24.29 -7.52
N VAL A 148 -15.07 -25.31 -8.26
CA VAL A 148 -14.26 -25.94 -9.32
C VAL A 148 -14.04 -24.97 -10.47
N VAL A 149 -15.09 -24.27 -10.92
CA VAL A 149 -15.00 -23.28 -12.00
C VAL A 149 -14.01 -22.17 -11.62
N ALA A 150 -14.17 -21.58 -10.44
CA ALA A 150 -13.35 -20.48 -9.98
C ALA A 150 -11.87 -20.88 -9.80
N THR A 151 -11.62 -22.03 -9.15
CA THR A 151 -10.25 -22.54 -8.94
C THR A 151 -9.57 -22.83 -10.29
N THR A 152 -10.28 -23.46 -11.22
CA THR A 152 -9.75 -23.72 -12.57
C THR A 152 -9.44 -22.41 -13.30
N THR A 153 -10.33 -21.41 -13.21
CA THR A 153 -10.13 -20.09 -13.81
C THR A 153 -8.86 -19.41 -13.25
N VAL A 154 -8.72 -19.36 -11.94
CA VAL A 154 -7.56 -18.71 -11.30
C VAL A 154 -6.26 -19.46 -11.63
N ALA A 155 -6.26 -20.79 -11.60
CA ALA A 155 -5.10 -21.59 -11.98
C ALA A 155 -4.71 -21.36 -13.45
N SER A 156 -5.68 -21.41 -14.36
CA SER A 156 -5.47 -21.15 -15.79
C SER A 156 -4.95 -19.72 -16.04
N PHE A 157 -5.50 -18.74 -15.32
CA PHE A 157 -5.02 -17.36 -15.38
C PHE A 157 -3.55 -17.24 -14.95
N ARG A 158 -3.17 -17.88 -13.84
CA ARG A 158 -1.78 -17.88 -13.36
C ARG A 158 -0.82 -18.49 -14.37
N VAL A 159 -1.19 -19.65 -14.94
CA VAL A 159 -0.36 -20.33 -15.95
C VAL A 159 -0.26 -19.47 -17.21
N LEU A 160 -1.41 -19.04 -17.76
CA LEU A 160 -1.44 -18.28 -19.01
C LEU A 160 -0.74 -16.92 -18.85
N SER A 161 -0.93 -16.25 -17.72
CA SER A 161 -0.22 -15.00 -17.41
C SER A 161 1.30 -15.21 -17.38
N ALA A 162 1.78 -16.30 -16.80
CA ALA A 162 3.21 -16.62 -16.75
C ALA A 162 3.79 -16.90 -18.14
N LEU A 163 3.01 -17.56 -19.01
CA LEU A 163 3.43 -17.91 -20.38
C LEU A 163 3.41 -16.70 -21.33
N LEU A 164 2.31 -15.94 -21.32
CA LEU A 164 2.11 -14.83 -22.26
C LEU A 164 3.00 -13.64 -21.99
N PHE A 165 3.14 -13.29 -20.71
CA PHE A 165 3.88 -12.08 -20.37
C PHE A 165 5.35 -12.36 -20.14
N ARG A 166 5.79 -13.63 -20.19
CA ARG A 166 7.16 -14.06 -19.81
C ARG A 166 7.66 -13.29 -18.59
N ASP A 167 6.67 -12.84 -17.86
CA ASP A 167 6.82 -12.10 -16.65
C ASP A 167 7.41 -13.13 -15.72
N PRO A 168 8.68 -13.09 -15.33
CA PRO A 168 9.02 -13.79 -14.15
C PRO A 168 7.96 -13.29 -13.20
N GLN A 169 7.23 -14.13 -12.54
CA GLN A 169 6.16 -13.74 -11.60
C GLN A 169 6.70 -12.83 -10.51
N ILE A 170 7.91 -12.56 -10.62
CA ILE A 170 8.89 -11.71 -10.01
C ILE A 170 9.05 -10.40 -10.76
N SER A 171 8.53 -10.24 -11.96
CA SER A 171 8.73 -9.02 -12.75
C SER A 171 8.14 -7.79 -12.11
N MET A 172 7.33 -8.00 -11.11
CA MET A 172 6.90 -6.95 -10.22
C MET A 172 7.88 -6.70 -9.07
N LEU A 173 8.80 -7.61 -8.80
CA LEU A 173 9.70 -7.53 -7.67
C LEU A 173 11.12 -7.38 -8.20
N ALA A 174 11.81 -6.39 -7.69
CA ALA A 174 13.25 -6.29 -7.83
C ALA A 174 13.92 -7.49 -7.16
N GLU A 175 15.13 -7.78 -7.55
CA GLU A 175 16.03 -8.64 -6.80
C GLU A 175 16.25 -8.07 -5.40
N ARG A 176 16.85 -8.85 -4.51
CA ARG A 176 17.30 -8.38 -3.22
C ARG A 176 18.36 -7.31 -3.43
N VAL A 177 18.14 -6.15 -2.84
CA VAL A 177 19.00 -4.99 -2.98
C VAL A 177 19.15 -4.30 -1.63
N HIS A 178 20.23 -3.61 -1.43
CA HIS A 178 20.39 -2.72 -0.29
C HIS A 178 19.56 -1.46 -0.46
N ALA A 179 19.15 -0.86 0.65
CA ALA A 179 18.31 0.36 0.61
C ALA A 179 18.98 1.51 -0.15
N GLU A 180 20.32 1.61 -0.07
CA GLU A 180 21.12 2.60 -0.78
C GLU A 180 21.08 2.48 -2.30
N ASP A 181 20.81 1.28 -2.82
CA ASP A 181 20.68 1.02 -4.26
C ASP A 181 19.31 1.38 -4.82
N LEU A 182 18.34 1.73 -3.94
CA LEU A 182 16.99 2.12 -4.29
C LEU A 182 16.62 3.48 -3.68
N PRO A 183 17.27 4.59 -4.11
CA PRO A 183 17.08 5.91 -3.51
C PRO A 183 15.64 6.45 -3.64
N PHE A 184 14.86 5.89 -4.54
CA PHE A 184 13.45 6.25 -4.78
C PHE A 184 12.46 5.49 -3.89
N VAL A 185 12.91 4.56 -3.07
CA VAL A 185 12.07 3.80 -2.13
C VAL A 185 12.33 4.30 -0.71
N VAL A 186 11.27 4.51 0.06
CA VAL A 186 11.35 4.80 1.49
C VAL A 186 11.19 3.48 2.25
N PRO A 187 12.27 2.83 2.71
CA PRO A 187 12.23 1.48 3.27
C PRO A 187 11.87 1.46 4.76
N LEU A 188 10.95 2.31 5.17
CA LEU A 188 10.49 2.39 6.55
C LEU A 188 9.18 1.63 6.71
N GLU A 189 9.20 0.59 7.55
CA GLU A 189 8.08 -0.28 7.84
C GLU A 189 7.49 -0.02 9.22
N SER A 190 6.24 -0.45 9.44
CA SER A 190 5.71 -0.61 10.78
C SER A 190 6.03 -1.99 11.32
N ARG A 191 6.62 -2.07 12.51
CA ARG A 191 6.87 -3.34 13.22
C ARG A 191 5.61 -3.87 13.89
N ASN A 192 4.62 -3.01 14.10
CA ASN A 192 3.32 -3.36 14.64
C ASN A 192 2.33 -3.70 13.53
N ARG A 193 1.24 -4.41 13.86
CA ARG A 193 0.14 -4.67 12.92
C ARG A 193 -0.69 -3.42 12.62
N TYR A 194 -0.54 -2.38 13.39
CA TYR A 194 -1.24 -1.11 13.28
C TYR A 194 -0.22 0.01 13.17
N VAL A 195 -0.33 0.84 12.13
CA VAL A 195 0.56 1.99 11.91
C VAL A 195 0.18 3.14 12.85
N GLY A 196 -0.98 3.76 12.63
CA GLY A 196 -1.55 4.77 13.52
C GLY A 196 -0.77 6.09 13.58
N THR A 197 -1.35 7.05 14.31
CA THR A 197 -0.79 8.40 14.46
C THR A 197 0.47 8.47 15.34
N GLY A 198 0.78 7.38 16.06
CA GLY A 198 1.99 7.23 16.89
C GLY A 198 3.22 6.68 16.16
N TYR A 199 3.09 6.33 14.89
CA TYR A 199 4.14 5.65 14.12
C TYR A 199 5.50 6.36 14.15
N VAL A 200 5.53 7.67 13.95
CA VAL A 200 6.81 8.43 13.88
C VAL A 200 7.55 8.40 15.23
N ARG A 201 6.81 8.38 16.34
CA ARG A 201 7.42 8.23 17.68
C ARG A 201 8.05 6.84 17.85
N GLU A 202 7.31 5.79 17.48
CA GLU A 202 7.83 4.41 17.54
C GLU A 202 9.06 4.24 16.63
N LEU A 203 9.05 4.91 15.47
CA LEU A 203 10.19 4.91 14.57
C LEU A 203 11.41 5.61 15.18
N ALA A 204 11.23 6.71 15.91
CA ALA A 204 12.32 7.41 16.58
C ALA A 204 13.02 6.50 17.60
N ASP A 205 12.25 5.72 18.37
CA ASP A 205 12.81 4.74 19.33
C ASP A 205 13.67 3.67 18.61
N VAL A 206 13.26 3.28 17.39
CA VAL A 206 13.99 2.30 16.57
C VAL A 206 15.28 2.88 16.01
N LEU A 207 15.24 4.14 15.55
CA LEU A 207 16.37 4.81 14.92
C LEU A 207 17.34 5.43 15.95
N GLY A 208 16.93 5.50 17.22
CA GLY A 208 17.71 6.15 18.26
C GLY A 208 17.79 7.68 18.10
N GLY A 209 16.86 8.27 17.36
CA GLY A 209 16.80 9.70 17.06
C GLY A 209 15.91 10.47 18.04
N THR A 210 16.02 11.80 18.02
CA THR A 210 15.19 12.71 18.82
C THR A 210 13.86 12.95 18.13
N TYR A 211 12.75 12.58 18.79
CA TYR A 211 11.40 12.79 18.29
C TYR A 211 10.84 14.17 18.69
N THR A 212 10.27 14.88 17.72
CA THR A 212 9.53 16.12 17.94
C THR A 212 8.13 15.99 17.36
N ALA A 213 7.11 16.03 18.22
CA ALA A 213 5.71 16.02 17.82
C ALA A 213 5.29 17.40 17.33
N ASP A 214 4.46 17.43 16.26
CA ASP A 214 3.89 18.66 15.68
C ASP A 214 4.95 19.76 15.54
N ALA A 215 6.07 19.40 14.91
CA ALA A 215 7.24 20.26 14.83
C ALA A 215 6.87 21.62 14.21
N PRO A 216 7.21 22.73 14.89
CA PRO A 216 6.86 24.05 14.38
C PRO A 216 7.70 24.38 13.14
N ASP A 217 7.09 25.12 12.22
CA ASP A 217 7.78 25.70 11.06
C ASP A 217 8.55 24.70 10.18
N VAL A 218 7.97 23.52 9.99
CA VAL A 218 8.56 22.43 9.19
C VAL A 218 7.69 22.16 7.95
N GLY A 219 8.36 21.89 6.83
CA GLY A 219 7.73 21.46 5.59
C GLY A 219 7.87 19.96 5.33
N ILE A 220 7.13 19.49 4.33
CA ILE A 220 7.26 18.11 3.82
C ILE A 220 8.56 17.91 3.05
N VAL A 221 9.18 18.98 2.57
CA VAL A 221 10.55 18.98 2.03
C VAL A 221 11.39 20.01 2.79
N ALA A 222 12.70 19.81 2.80
CA ALA A 222 13.62 20.74 3.43
C ALA A 222 13.79 22.02 2.58
N SER A 223 13.92 21.87 1.27
CA SER A 223 13.98 22.93 0.27
C SER A 223 13.53 22.39 -1.07
N LEU A 224 12.78 23.20 -1.84
CA LEU A 224 12.45 22.88 -3.23
C LEU A 224 13.69 22.89 -4.14
N ASP A 225 14.80 23.51 -3.73
CA ASP A 225 16.03 23.52 -4.51
C ASP A 225 16.61 22.10 -4.68
N ALA A 226 16.31 21.19 -3.77
CA ALA A 226 16.65 19.77 -3.92
C ALA A 226 15.98 19.09 -5.11
N LEU A 227 14.89 19.69 -5.63
CA LEU A 227 14.14 19.15 -6.76
C LEU A 227 14.62 19.70 -8.13
N ALA A 228 15.58 20.62 -8.16
CA ALA A 228 16.09 21.19 -9.39
C ALA A 228 16.54 20.12 -10.40
N GLY A 229 16.26 20.35 -11.68
CA GLY A 229 16.64 19.45 -12.76
C GLY A 229 16.41 20.07 -14.14
N PRO A 230 16.73 19.36 -15.22
CA PRO A 230 16.60 19.89 -16.58
C PRO A 230 15.18 20.36 -16.94
N GLU A 231 14.16 19.78 -16.33
CA GLU A 231 12.75 20.06 -16.63
C GLU A 231 12.07 20.89 -15.55
N PHE A 232 12.78 21.21 -14.44
CA PHE A 232 12.20 21.94 -13.31
C PHE A 232 13.22 22.89 -12.68
N ASP A 233 12.90 24.18 -12.74
CA ASP A 233 13.65 25.25 -12.06
C ASP A 233 12.85 25.74 -10.84
N PRO A 234 13.29 25.43 -9.60
CA PRO A 234 12.62 25.88 -8.38
C PRO A 234 12.54 27.40 -8.22
N ALA A 235 13.40 28.18 -8.88
CA ALA A 235 13.38 29.64 -8.82
C ALA A 235 12.12 30.24 -9.48
N LEU A 236 11.47 29.50 -10.38
CA LEU A 236 10.25 29.92 -11.07
C LEU A 236 8.96 29.61 -10.29
N VAL A 237 9.07 28.97 -9.12
CA VAL A 237 7.91 28.60 -8.28
C VAL A 237 7.43 29.83 -7.51
N ASP A 238 6.10 30.06 -7.50
CA ASP A 238 5.46 31.12 -6.69
C ASP A 238 5.90 31.00 -5.22
N PRO A 239 6.32 32.10 -4.59
CA PRO A 239 6.79 32.06 -3.18
C PRO A 239 5.81 31.42 -2.20
N ARG A 240 4.49 31.52 -2.43
CA ARG A 240 3.45 30.90 -1.59
C ARG A 240 3.40 29.39 -1.75
N VAL A 241 3.62 28.89 -2.98
CA VAL A 241 3.75 27.46 -3.27
C VAL A 241 5.01 26.92 -2.61
N ARG A 242 6.14 27.63 -2.76
CA ARG A 242 7.40 27.29 -2.08
C ARG A 242 7.22 27.26 -0.55
N GLU A 243 6.62 28.29 0.02
CA GLU A 243 6.36 28.37 1.46
C GLU A 243 5.52 27.19 1.96
N PHE A 244 4.53 26.76 1.18
CA PHE A 244 3.73 25.58 1.53
C PHE A 244 4.58 24.31 1.63
N TYR A 245 5.46 24.06 0.68
CA TYR A 245 6.28 22.85 0.68
C TYR A 245 7.37 22.87 1.76
N GLU A 246 8.01 24.03 1.96
CA GLU A 246 9.12 24.18 2.90
C GLU A 246 8.65 24.45 4.34
N HIS A 247 7.40 24.93 4.53
CA HIS A 247 6.80 25.32 5.82
C HIS A 247 5.34 24.86 5.91
N THR A 248 5.05 23.61 5.57
CA THR A 248 3.69 23.05 5.51
C THR A 248 2.91 23.21 6.81
N THR A 249 3.58 23.17 7.96
CA THR A 249 2.96 23.29 9.28
C THR A 249 2.34 24.67 9.54
N ARG A 250 2.72 25.70 8.78
CA ARG A 250 2.08 27.03 8.82
C ARG A 250 0.67 27.06 8.23
N PHE A 251 0.24 26.00 7.56
CA PHE A 251 -1.01 25.98 6.81
C PHE A 251 -2.06 25.08 7.44
N MET A 252 -3.33 25.50 7.34
CA MET A 252 -4.51 24.66 7.49
C MET A 252 -4.97 24.21 6.11
N LEU A 253 -5.40 22.94 6.01
CA LEU A 253 -5.84 22.33 4.77
C LEU A 253 -7.30 21.91 4.89
N ASP A 254 -8.17 22.57 4.13
CA ASP A 254 -9.54 22.10 3.94
C ASP A 254 -9.54 21.13 2.75
N ILE A 255 -10.13 19.95 2.92
CA ILE A 255 -10.13 18.88 1.92
C ILE A 255 -11.55 18.57 1.49
N VAL A 256 -11.77 18.56 0.17
CA VAL A 256 -13.02 18.10 -0.43
C VAL A 256 -12.72 16.88 -1.32
N PRO A 257 -13.11 15.66 -0.91
CA PRO A 257 -12.89 14.47 -1.70
C PRO A 257 -13.97 14.30 -2.78
N GLU A 258 -13.54 14.10 -4.02
CA GLU A 258 -14.39 13.74 -5.15
C GLU A 258 -14.08 12.29 -5.58
N TRP A 259 -14.93 11.36 -5.18
CA TRP A 259 -14.84 9.96 -5.55
C TRP A 259 -15.71 9.62 -6.75
N ARG A 260 -15.18 8.94 -7.74
CA ARG A 260 -15.99 8.40 -8.84
C ARG A 260 -16.90 7.28 -8.31
N LEU A 261 -18.16 7.24 -8.80
CA LEU A 261 -19.18 6.32 -8.28
C LEU A 261 -18.80 4.85 -8.36
N TRP A 262 -18.13 4.46 -9.46
CA TRP A 262 -17.77 3.07 -9.72
C TRP A 262 -16.78 2.48 -8.72
N VAL A 263 -15.95 3.30 -8.06
CA VAL A 263 -14.93 2.82 -7.12
C VAL A 263 -15.44 2.74 -5.68
N ARG A 264 -16.51 3.47 -5.35
CA ARG A 264 -17.01 3.59 -3.96
C ARG A 264 -17.27 2.25 -3.26
N PRO A 265 -17.94 1.23 -3.89
CA PRO A 265 -18.16 -0.05 -3.22
C PRO A 265 -16.85 -0.78 -2.89
N GLY A 266 -15.90 -0.79 -3.83
CA GLY A 266 -14.58 -1.39 -3.62
C GLY A 266 -13.78 -0.67 -2.55
N TYR A 267 -13.86 0.66 -2.50
CA TYR A 267 -13.19 1.46 -1.49
C TYR A 267 -13.79 1.24 -0.09
N LEU A 268 -15.11 1.12 0.04
CA LEU A 268 -15.75 0.78 1.33
C LEU A 268 -15.24 -0.56 1.86
N LEU A 269 -15.12 -1.56 0.99
CA LEU A 269 -14.56 -2.86 1.35
C LEU A 269 -13.09 -2.72 1.81
N TYR A 270 -12.25 -2.05 1.01
CA TYR A 270 -10.86 -1.78 1.33
C TYR A 270 -10.73 -1.03 2.67
N ARG A 271 -11.50 0.04 2.87
CA ARG A 271 -11.43 0.87 4.07
C ARG A 271 -11.73 0.07 5.34
N ASN A 272 -12.77 -0.77 5.32
CA ASN A 272 -13.18 -1.53 6.50
C ASN A 272 -12.33 -2.77 6.77
N LEU A 273 -11.84 -3.45 5.72
CA LEU A 273 -11.07 -4.68 5.87
C LEU A 273 -9.55 -4.47 5.98
N LEU A 274 -9.04 -3.36 5.45
CA LEU A 274 -7.60 -3.10 5.38
C LEU A 274 -7.23 -1.74 5.99
N ALA A 275 -7.71 -0.62 5.47
CA ALA A 275 -7.22 0.69 5.84
C ALA A 275 -7.39 0.99 7.35
N ARG A 276 -8.60 0.80 7.89
CA ARG A 276 -8.87 1.00 9.32
C ARG A 276 -8.14 0.02 10.22
N PRO A 277 -8.17 -1.30 9.98
CA PRO A 277 -7.39 -2.26 10.76
C PRO A 277 -5.88 -2.03 10.74
N LEU A 278 -5.34 -1.48 9.65
CA LEU A 278 -3.92 -1.14 9.53
C LEU A 278 -3.59 0.25 10.11
N GLY A 279 -4.59 1.11 10.35
CA GLY A 279 -4.36 2.50 10.75
C GLY A 279 -3.64 3.31 9.68
N GLN A 280 -3.94 3.06 8.38
CA GLN A 280 -3.25 3.68 7.24
C GLN A 280 -4.20 3.83 6.05
N ALA A 281 -4.10 4.97 5.33
CA ALA A 281 -4.79 5.24 4.07
C ALA A 281 -6.34 5.14 4.14
N SER A 282 -6.94 5.68 5.22
CA SER A 282 -8.39 5.76 5.43
C SER A 282 -8.96 7.12 5.00
N VAL A 283 -8.91 7.42 3.70
CA VAL A 283 -9.31 8.71 3.13
C VAL A 283 -10.83 8.95 3.29
N PRO A 284 -11.29 10.18 3.63
CA PRO A 284 -12.71 10.49 3.71
C PRO A 284 -13.45 10.20 2.40
N MET A 285 -14.69 9.69 2.50
CA MET A 285 -15.50 9.36 1.32
C MET A 285 -16.36 10.53 0.80
N ASN A 286 -16.65 11.49 1.64
CA ASN A 286 -17.54 12.58 1.31
C ASN A 286 -17.27 13.79 2.21
N GLN A 287 -17.86 14.90 1.86
CA GLN A 287 -17.73 16.16 2.59
C GLN A 287 -18.25 16.07 4.03
N ARG A 288 -19.25 15.22 4.32
CA ARG A 288 -19.75 15.04 5.69
C ARG A 288 -18.68 14.44 6.61
N GLU A 289 -17.88 13.52 6.10
CA GLU A 289 -16.76 12.96 6.87
C GLU A 289 -15.65 14.01 7.10
N THR A 290 -15.42 14.92 6.15
CA THR A 290 -14.44 16.01 6.34
C THR A 290 -14.91 17.07 7.32
N GLN A 291 -16.23 17.22 7.56
CA GLN A 291 -16.77 18.09 8.60
C GLN A 291 -16.41 17.68 10.03
N ARG A 292 -15.93 16.44 10.23
CA ARG A 292 -15.33 16.00 11.50
C ARG A 292 -14.05 16.77 11.84
N GLY A 293 -13.56 17.58 10.92
CA GLY A 293 -12.27 18.26 11.00
C GLY A 293 -11.12 17.32 10.68
N ILE A 294 -10.08 17.89 10.09
CA ILE A 294 -8.84 17.15 9.79
C ILE A 294 -7.71 17.83 10.51
N ARG A 295 -7.07 17.09 11.41
CA ARG A 295 -5.80 17.49 12.02
C ARG A 295 -4.67 17.13 11.05
N SER A 296 -3.78 18.08 10.80
CA SER A 296 -2.61 17.92 9.96
C SER A 296 -1.40 18.42 10.74
N ARG A 297 -0.42 17.53 10.96
CA ARG A 297 0.82 17.84 11.64
C ARG A 297 1.99 17.13 10.98
N ILE A 298 3.18 17.63 11.18
CA ILE A 298 4.43 16.97 10.83
C ILE A 298 5.18 16.67 12.11
N ASP A 299 5.37 15.37 12.35
CA ASP A 299 6.27 14.89 13.39
C ASP A 299 7.65 14.66 12.76
N THR A 300 8.72 14.99 13.48
CA THR A 300 10.07 14.86 12.96
C THR A 300 10.94 13.97 13.85
N ILE A 301 11.95 13.38 13.23
CA ILE A 301 13.03 12.70 13.92
C ILE A 301 14.33 13.37 13.49
N SER A 302 15.09 13.90 14.44
CA SER A 302 16.45 14.38 14.19
C SER A 302 17.46 13.27 14.40
N ALA A 303 18.55 13.29 13.62
CA ALA A 303 19.63 12.34 13.80
C ALA A 303 20.27 12.47 15.19
N PRO A 304 20.79 11.39 15.77
CA PRO A 304 21.56 11.48 16.99
C PRO A 304 22.75 12.44 16.77
N ASP A 305 22.96 13.33 17.71
CA ASP A 305 24.07 14.30 17.71
C ASP A 305 24.07 15.36 16.59
N GLU A 306 22.98 15.48 15.82
CA GLU A 306 22.83 16.49 14.77
C GLU A 306 21.47 17.18 14.86
N ASP A 307 21.43 18.52 14.68
CA ASP A 307 20.19 19.30 14.55
C ASP A 307 19.53 19.15 13.15
N VAL A 308 19.87 18.07 12.44
CA VAL A 308 19.35 17.80 11.10
C VAL A 308 18.13 16.89 11.19
N ILE A 309 17.03 17.34 10.60
CA ILE A 309 15.82 16.51 10.51
C ILE A 309 16.05 15.38 9.49
N ALA A 310 16.18 14.15 10.00
CA ALA A 310 16.38 12.95 9.19
C ALA A 310 15.05 12.39 8.64
N VAL A 311 13.95 12.54 9.38
CA VAL A 311 12.62 12.03 8.99
C VAL A 311 11.56 13.10 9.16
N ARG A 312 10.70 13.24 8.16
CA ARG A 312 9.49 14.08 8.16
C ARG A 312 8.28 13.19 7.95
N GLY A 313 7.50 12.98 9.01
CA GLY A 313 6.28 12.22 8.96
C GLY A 313 5.07 13.15 8.93
N TRP A 314 4.40 13.25 7.77
CA TRP A 314 3.16 14.00 7.68
C TRP A 314 1.98 13.12 8.08
N ILE A 315 1.35 13.47 9.19
CA ILE A 315 0.26 12.73 9.82
C ILE A 315 -1.03 13.50 9.62
N ARG A 316 -2.02 12.84 9.04
CA ARG A 316 -3.39 13.34 8.98
C ARG A 316 -4.32 12.40 9.71
N SER A 317 -5.16 12.96 10.56
CA SER A 317 -6.17 12.24 11.34
C SER A 317 -7.47 13.03 11.42
N PHE A 318 -8.56 12.37 11.77
CA PHE A 318 -9.81 13.06 12.09
C PHE A 318 -9.64 13.78 13.43
N ALA A 319 -10.08 15.05 13.49
CA ALA A 319 -9.85 15.90 14.67
C ALA A 319 -10.63 15.44 15.90
N ASP A 320 -11.78 14.81 15.71
CA ASP A 320 -12.70 14.33 16.75
C ASP A 320 -12.24 13.04 17.43
N THR A 321 -11.58 12.14 16.72
CA THR A 321 -11.24 10.78 17.19
C THR A 321 -9.78 10.45 17.11
N ASP A 322 -8.96 11.29 16.47
CA ASP A 322 -7.58 11.02 16.07
C ASP A 322 -7.41 9.73 15.22
N GLU A 323 -8.51 9.24 14.61
CA GLU A 323 -8.48 8.12 13.66
C GLU A 323 -7.58 8.50 12.47
N PRO A 324 -6.56 7.71 12.13
CA PRO A 324 -5.63 8.08 11.08
C PRO A 324 -6.29 8.08 9.70
N ILE A 325 -6.04 9.15 8.94
CA ILE A 325 -6.40 9.24 7.53
C ILE A 325 -5.23 8.72 6.70
N TYR A 326 -4.03 9.24 6.93
CA TYR A 326 -2.80 8.65 6.43
C TYR A 326 -1.56 9.14 7.18
N ILE A 327 -0.51 8.33 7.14
CA ILE A 327 0.83 8.64 7.61
C ILE A 327 1.79 8.51 6.42
N GLY A 328 2.40 9.61 5.99
CA GLY A 328 3.35 9.64 4.89
C GLY A 328 4.72 10.10 5.35
N ILE A 329 5.76 9.35 5.02
CA ILE A 329 7.15 9.72 5.27
C ILE A 329 7.72 10.34 4.01
N TYR A 330 8.07 11.61 4.09
CA TYR A 330 8.53 12.41 2.97
C TYR A 330 10.05 12.49 2.94
N THR A 331 10.62 12.20 1.78
CA THR A 331 12.05 12.37 1.48
C THR A 331 12.24 12.98 0.12
N THR A 332 13.39 13.62 -0.09
CA THR A 332 13.86 14.05 -1.40
C THR A 332 15.15 13.33 -1.73
N TYR A 333 15.35 13.01 -3.00
CA TYR A 333 16.59 12.41 -3.48
C TYR A 333 16.90 12.91 -4.89
N ARG A 334 18.15 12.72 -5.31
CA ARG A 334 18.61 13.05 -6.67
C ARG A 334 19.00 11.79 -7.43
N HIS A 335 18.63 11.75 -8.70
CA HIS A 335 19.06 10.71 -9.63
C HIS A 335 19.20 11.31 -11.04
N GLU A 336 20.32 11.07 -11.72
CA GLU A 336 20.59 11.54 -13.07
C GLU A 336 20.27 13.05 -13.27
N ASP A 337 20.84 13.92 -12.50
CA ASP A 337 20.66 15.38 -12.52
C ASP A 337 19.25 15.91 -12.17
N ARG A 338 18.33 15.03 -11.77
CA ARG A 338 16.96 15.39 -11.39
C ARG A 338 16.72 15.16 -9.90
N GLY A 339 15.93 16.06 -9.31
CA GLY A 339 15.40 15.87 -7.98
C GLY A 339 14.02 15.25 -8.01
N TYR A 340 13.71 14.43 -7.01
CA TYR A 340 12.44 13.72 -6.85
C TYR A 340 11.95 13.81 -5.42
N VAL A 341 10.61 13.70 -5.25
CA VAL A 341 9.98 13.50 -3.95
C VAL A 341 9.55 12.04 -3.83
N SER A 342 9.93 11.38 -2.74
CA SER A 342 9.40 10.08 -2.38
C SER A 342 8.54 10.20 -1.14
N VAL A 343 7.36 9.55 -1.18
CA VAL A 343 6.43 9.47 -0.07
C VAL A 343 6.24 8.00 0.29
N GLY A 344 6.80 7.59 1.41
CA GLY A 344 6.63 6.24 1.94
C GLY A 344 5.40 6.16 2.84
N PHE A 345 4.55 5.17 2.59
CA PHE A 345 3.43 4.81 3.44
C PHE A 345 3.79 3.51 4.17
N PRO A 346 4.18 3.59 5.44
CA PRO A 346 4.56 2.40 6.20
C PRO A 346 3.39 1.43 6.34
N LEU A 347 3.70 0.16 6.21
CA LEU A 347 2.79 -0.98 6.39
C LEU A 347 3.47 -2.03 7.27
N PRO A 348 2.76 -2.97 7.87
CA PRO A 348 3.39 -4.08 8.60
C PRO A 348 4.36 -4.87 7.71
N GLN A 349 5.65 -4.85 8.05
CA GLN A 349 6.75 -5.50 7.32
C GLN A 349 6.89 -5.07 5.84
N ALA A 350 6.33 -3.91 5.50
CA ALA A 350 6.36 -3.41 4.13
C ALA A 350 6.30 -1.87 4.09
N SER A 351 6.57 -1.31 2.94
CA SER A 351 6.34 0.10 2.64
C SER A 351 5.72 0.23 1.25
N PHE A 352 4.72 1.09 1.12
CA PHE A 352 4.22 1.52 -0.18
C PHE A 352 4.78 2.90 -0.47
N THR A 353 5.55 3.06 -1.54
CA THR A 353 6.24 4.31 -1.86
C THR A 353 5.70 4.91 -3.15
N ALA A 354 5.32 6.18 -3.10
CA ALA A 354 5.08 7.01 -4.27
C ALA A 354 6.35 7.81 -4.57
N THR A 355 6.86 7.72 -5.78
CA THR A 355 8.00 8.48 -6.27
C THR A 355 7.53 9.44 -7.35
N LEU A 356 7.71 10.73 -7.11
CA LEU A 356 7.09 11.82 -7.86
C LEU A 356 8.16 12.70 -8.52
N ALA A 357 8.00 12.95 -9.83
CA ALA A 357 8.80 13.91 -10.57
C ALA A 357 8.16 15.31 -10.48
N PRO A 358 8.94 16.36 -10.21
CA PRO A 358 8.46 17.72 -10.26
C PRO A 358 8.30 18.19 -11.71
N ARG A 359 7.24 18.95 -11.98
CA ARG A 359 7.01 19.63 -13.25
C ARG A 359 6.52 21.05 -13.00
N PRO A 360 6.96 22.03 -13.82
CA PRO A 360 6.44 23.38 -13.71
C PRO A 360 4.97 23.44 -14.14
N ARG A 361 4.19 24.25 -13.44
CA ARG A 361 2.84 24.65 -13.84
C ARG A 361 2.85 26.10 -14.28
N PRO A 362 2.17 26.47 -15.37
CA PRO A 362 2.02 27.89 -15.75
C PRO A 362 1.49 28.73 -14.57
N GLY A 363 2.06 29.90 -14.36
CA GLY A 363 1.72 30.76 -13.23
C GLY A 363 2.47 30.47 -11.94
N GLY A 364 3.58 29.72 -11.99
CA GLY A 364 4.46 29.47 -10.85
C GLY A 364 3.99 28.33 -9.91
N GLY A 365 3.02 27.52 -10.31
CA GLY A 365 2.64 26.33 -9.57
C GLY A 365 3.63 25.20 -9.72
N LEU A 366 3.46 24.15 -8.92
CA LEU A 366 4.26 22.93 -8.94
C LEU A 366 3.37 21.70 -9.07
N ILE A 367 3.67 20.87 -10.04
CA ILE A 367 3.06 19.54 -10.20
C ILE A 367 4.07 18.49 -9.78
N LEU A 368 3.69 17.65 -8.80
CA LEU A 368 4.40 16.42 -8.46
C LEU A 368 3.61 15.22 -9.03
N SER A 369 4.23 14.44 -9.89
CA SER A 369 3.52 13.38 -10.61
C SER A 369 4.31 12.07 -10.67
N SER A 370 3.62 10.96 -10.43
CA SER A 370 4.12 9.62 -10.73
C SER A 370 3.92 9.23 -12.20
N ARG A 371 3.16 10.03 -12.97
CA ARG A 371 2.94 9.85 -14.41
C ARG A 371 4.08 10.54 -15.18
N SER A 372 5.04 9.76 -15.59
CA SER A 372 6.22 10.26 -16.30
C SER A 372 6.68 9.25 -17.34
N GLU A 373 7.33 9.75 -18.39
CA GLU A 373 8.05 8.91 -19.35
C GLU A 373 9.37 8.38 -18.77
N LEU A 374 9.83 8.97 -17.69
CA LEU A 374 11.01 8.51 -16.95
C LEU A 374 10.72 7.19 -16.24
N LYS A 375 11.75 6.37 -16.08
CA LYS A 375 11.59 5.03 -15.47
C LYS A 375 11.41 5.06 -13.95
N HIS A 376 11.87 6.11 -13.29
CA HIS A 376 11.90 6.22 -11.83
C HIS A 376 10.58 6.59 -11.19
N PRO A 377 9.85 7.62 -11.66
CA PRO A 377 8.57 7.98 -11.06
C PRO A 377 7.57 6.82 -11.14
N GLY A 378 6.82 6.62 -10.06
CA GLY A 378 5.86 5.53 -10.00
C GLY A 378 5.52 5.13 -8.57
N HIS A 379 4.94 3.95 -8.42
CA HIS A 379 4.58 3.38 -7.13
C HIS A 379 5.27 2.05 -6.94
N TYR A 380 5.73 1.81 -5.72
CA TYR A 380 6.50 0.63 -5.34
C TYR A 380 5.97 0.05 -4.04
N LEU A 381 5.76 -1.25 -4.02
CA LEU A 381 5.50 -2.00 -2.80
C LEU A 381 6.77 -2.76 -2.44
N THR A 382 7.34 -2.43 -1.29
CA THR A 382 8.57 -3.00 -0.79
C THR A 382 8.30 -3.86 0.42
N TYR A 383 8.66 -5.11 0.37
CA TYR A 383 8.76 -6.00 1.53
C TYR A 383 10.15 -5.86 2.15
N ILE A 384 10.19 -5.78 3.46
CA ILE A 384 11.42 -5.61 4.24
C ILE A 384 11.61 -6.88 5.07
N ASP A 385 12.71 -7.59 4.82
CA ASP A 385 13.04 -8.76 5.60
C ASP A 385 13.46 -8.36 7.02
N ALA A 386 12.80 -8.92 8.03
CA ALA A 386 13.00 -8.51 9.42
C ALA A 386 14.39 -8.88 9.97
N GLU A 387 15.02 -9.93 9.43
CA GLU A 387 16.31 -10.45 9.90
C GLU A 387 17.47 -9.83 9.12
N SER A 388 17.43 -9.95 7.78
CA SER A 388 18.53 -9.51 6.91
C SER A 388 18.45 -8.02 6.54
N ARG A 389 17.30 -7.38 6.74
CA ARG A 389 17.01 -6.01 6.30
C ARG A 389 17.10 -5.79 4.78
N GLU A 390 17.14 -6.87 4.02
CA GLU A 390 17.10 -6.80 2.57
C GLU A 390 15.71 -6.44 2.06
N LEU A 391 15.67 -5.69 0.98
CA LEU A 391 14.45 -5.22 0.34
C LEU A 391 14.06 -6.12 -0.83
N THR A 392 12.77 -6.40 -0.95
CA THR A 392 12.19 -6.98 -2.16
C THR A 392 11.11 -6.02 -2.66
N THR A 393 11.36 -5.36 -3.78
CA THR A 393 10.51 -4.27 -4.28
C THR A 393 9.72 -4.66 -5.51
N ALA A 394 8.43 -4.32 -5.53
CA ALA A 394 7.52 -4.53 -6.64
C ALA A 394 7.06 -3.19 -7.20
N ALA A 395 7.21 -2.98 -8.50
CA ALA A 395 6.61 -1.85 -9.18
C ALA A 395 5.08 -2.05 -9.35
N VAL A 396 4.29 -1.08 -8.87
CA VAL A 396 2.82 -1.08 -8.97
C VAL A 396 2.39 -0.26 -10.18
N GLN A 397 2.41 -0.86 -11.35
CA GLN A 397 2.21 -0.17 -12.63
C GLN A 397 0.76 0.27 -12.92
N GLY A 398 -0.20 -0.21 -12.14
CA GLY A 398 -1.61 0.12 -12.36
C GLY A 398 -2.12 1.31 -11.56
N PHE A 399 -1.28 1.95 -10.78
CA PHE A 399 -1.65 3.07 -9.92
C PHE A 399 -0.84 4.32 -10.31
N ALA A 400 -1.48 5.49 -10.28
CA ALA A 400 -0.82 6.76 -10.56
C ALA A 400 -1.44 7.87 -9.72
N GLU A 401 -0.63 8.88 -9.41
CA GLU A 401 -1.08 10.10 -8.74
C GLU A 401 -0.38 11.34 -9.29
N GLU A 402 -1.05 12.46 -9.10
CA GLU A 402 -0.55 13.79 -9.46
C GLU A 402 -1.06 14.81 -8.45
N LEU A 403 -0.17 15.53 -7.82
CA LEU A 403 -0.45 16.64 -6.92
C LEU A 403 -0.08 17.95 -7.62
N ASP A 404 -1.08 18.73 -7.98
CA ASP A 404 -0.94 20.07 -8.58
C ASP A 404 -1.19 21.13 -7.50
N VAL A 405 -0.18 21.94 -7.18
CA VAL A 405 -0.25 23.02 -6.19
C VAL A 405 -0.05 24.35 -6.89
N TYR A 406 -0.99 25.27 -6.70
CA TYR A 406 -1.02 26.53 -7.42
C TYR A 406 -1.72 27.66 -6.65
N VAL A 407 -1.57 28.87 -7.15
CA VAL A 407 -2.29 30.03 -6.66
C VAL A 407 -3.35 30.43 -7.69
N GLU A 408 -4.59 30.56 -7.24
CA GLU A 408 -5.73 31.01 -8.04
C GLU A 408 -6.53 32.03 -7.23
N ASP A 409 -6.85 33.18 -7.83
CA ASP A 409 -7.55 34.29 -7.19
C ASP A 409 -6.92 34.76 -5.87
N GLY A 410 -5.59 34.65 -5.77
CA GLY A 410 -4.84 35.00 -4.56
C GLY A 410 -4.85 33.92 -3.46
N GLU A 411 -5.60 32.84 -3.64
CA GLU A 411 -5.68 31.71 -2.72
C GLU A 411 -4.73 30.58 -3.15
N LEU A 412 -4.10 29.93 -2.18
CA LEU A 412 -3.31 28.73 -2.41
C LEU A 412 -4.23 27.51 -2.45
N ARG A 413 -4.18 26.77 -3.54
CA ARG A 413 -5.01 25.60 -3.81
C ARG A 413 -4.17 24.42 -4.23
N ALA A 414 -4.73 23.22 -4.10
CA ALA A 414 -4.17 22.04 -4.73
C ALA A 414 -5.25 21.05 -5.17
N GLU A 415 -4.91 20.29 -6.20
CA GLU A 415 -5.66 19.13 -6.66
C GLU A 415 -4.75 17.91 -6.60
N HIS A 416 -5.18 16.87 -5.87
CA HIS A 416 -4.47 15.61 -5.80
C HIS A 416 -5.31 14.53 -6.46
N ALA A 417 -5.00 14.23 -7.70
CA ALA A 417 -5.73 13.30 -8.54
C ALA A 417 -5.08 11.92 -8.56
N PHE A 418 -5.91 10.88 -8.61
CA PHE A 418 -5.49 9.48 -8.55
C PHE A 418 -6.16 8.67 -9.66
N TRP A 419 -5.38 7.76 -10.24
CA TRP A 419 -5.84 6.84 -11.29
C TRP A 419 -5.51 5.41 -10.94
N VAL A 420 -6.39 4.51 -11.35
CA VAL A 420 -6.14 3.07 -11.38
C VAL A 420 -6.37 2.54 -12.79
N PHE A 421 -5.35 1.87 -13.36
CA PHE A 421 -5.34 1.41 -14.75
C PHE A 421 -5.67 2.51 -15.79
N GLY A 422 -5.22 3.73 -15.52
CA GLY A 422 -5.49 4.88 -16.38
C GLY A 422 -6.88 5.53 -16.20
N LEU A 423 -7.77 4.94 -15.40
CA LEU A 423 -9.09 5.49 -15.09
C LEU A 423 -9.02 6.36 -13.83
N PRO A 424 -9.49 7.62 -13.88
CA PRO A 424 -9.54 8.45 -12.70
C PRO A 424 -10.55 7.88 -11.69
N PHE A 425 -10.17 7.83 -10.42
CA PHE A 425 -11.06 7.29 -9.40
C PHE A 425 -11.30 8.24 -8.22
N MET A 426 -10.38 9.15 -7.95
CA MET A 426 -10.48 10.11 -6.87
C MET A 426 -9.72 11.40 -7.21
N VAL A 427 -10.28 12.54 -6.80
CA VAL A 427 -9.58 13.82 -6.73
C VAL A 427 -9.82 14.39 -5.33
N LEU A 428 -8.75 14.88 -4.69
CA LEU A 428 -8.82 15.63 -3.44
C LEU A 428 -8.55 17.09 -3.77
N HIS A 429 -9.53 17.94 -3.57
CA HIS A 429 -9.39 19.38 -3.72
C HIS A 429 -9.00 19.99 -2.37
N TYR A 430 -7.98 20.82 -2.36
CA TYR A 430 -7.47 21.48 -1.17
C TYR A 430 -7.60 22.99 -1.30
N ARG A 431 -8.05 23.64 -0.21
CA ARG A 431 -7.84 25.05 0.06
C ARG A 431 -6.88 25.16 1.22
N MET A 432 -5.82 25.92 1.02
CA MET A 432 -4.75 26.07 2.00
C MET A 432 -4.71 27.50 2.50
N ARG A 433 -4.83 27.68 3.80
CA ARG A 433 -4.83 28.97 4.47
C ARG A 433 -3.77 29.00 5.55
N LYS A 434 -3.07 30.11 5.69
CA LYS A 434 -2.11 30.28 6.80
C LYS A 434 -2.85 30.18 8.12
N LYS A 435 -2.27 29.44 9.06
CA LYS A 435 -2.73 29.45 10.46
C LYS A 435 -2.57 30.87 11.02
N PRO A 436 -3.50 31.33 11.88
CA PRO A 436 -3.28 32.57 12.62
C PRO A 436 -1.96 32.49 13.39
N GLU A 437 -1.16 33.54 13.36
CA GLU A 437 0.01 33.62 14.22
C GLU A 437 -0.43 33.46 15.67
N GLN A 438 0.09 32.45 16.36
CA GLN A 438 -0.08 32.35 17.81
C GLN A 438 0.63 33.57 18.41
N ARG A 439 -0.13 34.61 18.75
CA ARG A 439 0.39 35.69 19.59
C ARG A 439 0.97 35.02 20.82
N GLY A 440 2.30 35.16 20.97
CA GLY A 440 3.01 34.60 22.10
C GLY A 440 2.25 34.86 23.38
N ALA A 441 2.06 33.82 24.19
CA ALA A 441 1.48 33.94 25.52
C ALA A 441 2.24 35.05 26.24
N GLN A 442 1.58 36.19 26.47
CA GLN A 442 2.13 37.20 27.37
C GLN A 442 2.43 36.51 28.69
N PRO A 443 3.65 36.63 29.23
CA PRO A 443 3.90 36.14 30.58
C PRO A 443 2.90 36.79 31.54
N PRO A 444 2.36 36.04 32.51
CA PRO A 444 1.46 36.62 33.51
C PRO A 444 2.13 37.84 34.14
N ALA A 445 1.44 38.97 34.12
CA ALA A 445 1.88 40.17 34.82
C ALA A 445 2.05 39.79 36.29
N GLU A 446 3.27 39.88 36.76
CA GLU A 446 3.59 39.79 38.18
C GLU A 446 2.86 40.95 38.88
N GLY A 447 1.88 40.63 39.71
CA GLY A 447 1.18 41.50 40.61
C GLY A 447 1.54 41.18 42.05
#